data_5edbd5e3abbcf8f9785d88a16567860f
#
_entry.id   5edbd5e3abbcf8f9785d88a16567860f
#
_cell.length_a   1.000
_cell.length_b   1.000
_cell.length_c   1.000
_cell.angle_alpha   90.00
_cell.angle_beta   90.00
_cell.angle_gamma   90.00
#
_symmetry.space_group_name_H-M   'P 1'
#
loop_
_entity.id
_entity.type
_entity.pdbx_description
1 polymer ?
#
loop_
_entity_poly.entity_id
_entity_poly.type
_entity_poly.pdbx_seq_one_letter_code
_entity_poly.pdbx_strand_id
1 'polypeptide(L)'
;EKQDNSSRTYLKEASRDSASDITGETAAALSIMYLNYKDIDSAYADRCLKAAKEIYEIGKNHRGKGDSQGFYTSSHYDDDLTWAAIWLYKAVGDNQYLNEAKQFIKLDSQWLNTNWTMCWNDMKVPATLMLYKITGEKEYKDAMDYNMNCWKSMRTTPGGLKYLDEW
;
A
#
# COMPACT_ATOMS: atom_id res chain seq x y z
N GLU A 1 -12.97 -16.83 -26.79
CA GLU A 1 -13.90 -16.05 -25.96
C GLU A 1 -14.33 -14.82 -26.74
N LYS A 2 -15.64 -14.65 -26.97
CA LYS A 2 -16.15 -13.40 -27.54
C LYS A 2 -16.01 -12.32 -26.48
N GLN A 3 -15.23 -11.31 -26.79
CA GLN A 3 -15.14 -10.11 -25.99
C GLN A 3 -16.53 -9.46 -25.95
N ASP A 4 -17.14 -9.41 -24.77
CA ASP A 4 -18.42 -8.76 -24.56
C ASP A 4 -18.22 -7.25 -24.76
N ASN A 5 -18.82 -6.71 -25.82
CA ASN A 5 -18.79 -5.27 -26.16
C ASN A 5 -19.94 -4.50 -25.47
N SER A 6 -20.63 -5.09 -24.49
CA SER A 6 -21.60 -4.33 -23.70
C SER A 6 -20.93 -3.19 -22.95
N SER A 7 -21.62 -2.08 -22.80
CA SER A 7 -21.12 -0.96 -22.00
C SER A 7 -20.94 -1.41 -20.55
N ARG A 8 -19.69 -1.53 -20.11
CA ARG A 8 -19.39 -1.86 -18.72
C ARG A 8 -19.72 -0.64 -17.85
N THR A 9 -20.50 -0.87 -16.81
CA THR A 9 -20.66 0.13 -15.76
C THR A 9 -19.37 0.27 -14.98
N TYR A 10 -19.02 1.49 -14.62
CA TYR A 10 -17.87 1.79 -13.75
C TYR A 10 -18.31 2.78 -12.68
N LEU A 11 -17.69 2.68 -11.52
CA LEU A 11 -17.80 3.70 -10.49
C LEU A 11 -16.78 4.79 -10.79
N LYS A 12 -17.23 6.04 -10.70
CA LYS A 12 -16.37 7.20 -10.83
C LYS A 12 -16.21 7.86 -9.47
N GLU A 13 -15.06 7.65 -8.87
CA GLU A 13 -14.68 8.39 -7.68
C GLU A 13 -14.33 9.82 -8.09
N ALA A 14 -15.03 10.78 -7.52
CA ALA A 14 -14.72 12.19 -7.71
C ALA A 14 -13.67 12.62 -6.67
N SER A 15 -12.97 13.73 -6.91
CA SER A 15 -11.93 14.24 -6.01
C SER A 15 -12.40 14.55 -4.57
N ARG A 16 -13.69 14.54 -4.33
CA ARG A 16 -14.33 14.72 -3.01
C ARG A 16 -14.76 13.42 -2.33
N ASP A 17 -14.71 12.30 -3.07
CA ASP A 17 -15.17 11.02 -2.57
C ASP A 17 -14.02 10.32 -1.82
N SER A 18 -14.36 9.50 -0.84
CA SER A 18 -13.39 8.76 -0.07
C SER A 18 -13.02 7.47 -0.82
N ALA A 19 -11.74 7.28 -1.12
CA ALA A 19 -11.22 6.07 -1.74
C ALA A 19 -9.70 5.94 -1.50
N SER A 20 -9.26 6.19 -0.26
CA SER A 20 -7.83 6.24 0.08
C SER A 20 -7.13 4.90 -0.09
N ASP A 21 -7.83 3.78 0.08
CA ASP A 21 -7.37 2.43 -0.21
C ASP A 21 -7.00 2.29 -1.70
N ILE A 22 -7.90 2.63 -2.61
CA ILE A 22 -7.67 2.54 -4.05
C ILE A 22 -6.63 3.56 -4.53
N THR A 23 -6.75 4.81 -4.07
CA THR A 23 -5.85 5.90 -4.49
C THR A 23 -4.44 5.72 -3.93
N GLY A 24 -4.30 5.17 -2.73
CA GLY A 24 -3.01 4.84 -2.12
C GLY A 24 -2.26 3.79 -2.93
N GLU A 25 -2.86 2.64 -3.18
CA GLU A 25 -2.23 1.59 -3.99
C GLU A 25 -1.91 2.05 -5.42
N THR A 26 -2.84 2.81 -6.03
CA THR A 26 -2.62 3.37 -7.38
C THR A 26 -1.44 4.33 -7.40
N ALA A 27 -1.33 5.23 -6.42
CA ALA A 27 -0.22 6.17 -6.32
C ALA A 27 1.12 5.45 -6.12
N ALA A 28 1.14 4.39 -5.30
CA ALA A 28 2.32 3.55 -5.12
C ALA A 28 2.74 2.87 -6.42
N ALA A 29 1.80 2.24 -7.13
CA ALA A 29 2.06 1.58 -8.40
C ALA A 29 2.62 2.55 -9.46
N LEU A 30 2.04 3.74 -9.59
CA LEU A 30 2.52 4.77 -10.51
C LEU A 30 3.90 5.32 -10.12
N SER A 31 4.20 5.43 -8.82
CA SER A 31 5.53 5.81 -8.35
C SER A 31 6.58 4.75 -8.68
N ILE A 32 6.23 3.47 -8.58
CA ILE A 32 7.07 2.35 -9.00
C ILE A 32 7.28 2.38 -10.52
N MET A 33 6.25 2.65 -11.31
CA MET A 33 6.36 2.81 -12.76
C MET A 33 7.33 3.95 -13.14
N TYR A 34 7.25 5.08 -12.44
CA TYR A 34 8.24 6.15 -12.62
C TYR A 34 9.66 5.64 -12.40
N LEU A 35 9.93 4.96 -11.29
CA LEU A 35 11.26 4.44 -10.98
C LEU A 35 11.80 3.44 -12.01
N ASN A 36 10.91 2.62 -12.58
CA ASN A 36 11.28 1.61 -13.57
C ASN A 36 11.54 2.21 -14.96
N TYR A 37 10.87 3.30 -15.31
CA TYR A 37 10.90 3.85 -16.66
C TYR A 37 11.69 5.15 -16.82
N LYS A 38 12.10 5.82 -15.72
CA LYS A 38 12.76 7.13 -15.79
C LYS A 38 14.01 7.17 -16.68
N ASP A 39 14.73 6.05 -16.78
CA ASP A 39 15.93 5.92 -17.59
C ASP A 39 15.67 5.27 -18.96
N ILE A 40 14.42 4.86 -19.25
CA ILE A 40 14.02 4.19 -20.49
C ILE A 40 13.11 5.08 -21.32
N ASP A 41 12.06 5.63 -20.73
CA ASP A 41 11.09 6.56 -21.32
C ASP A 41 10.71 7.61 -20.26
N SER A 42 11.51 8.67 -20.21
CA SER A 42 11.32 9.73 -19.22
C SER A 42 9.97 10.43 -19.35
N ALA A 43 9.46 10.59 -20.58
CA ALA A 43 8.17 11.25 -20.82
C ALA A 43 7.00 10.42 -20.27
N TYR A 44 7.07 9.09 -20.40
CA TYR A 44 6.10 8.20 -19.78
C TYR A 44 6.24 8.21 -18.25
N ALA A 45 7.46 8.11 -17.74
CA ALA A 45 7.75 8.13 -16.32
C ALA A 45 7.24 9.42 -15.65
N ASP A 46 7.49 10.58 -16.24
CA ASP A 46 7.02 11.87 -15.71
C ASP A 46 5.49 11.94 -15.63
N ARG A 47 4.78 11.37 -16.62
CA ARG A 47 3.30 11.26 -16.55
C ARG A 47 2.86 10.38 -15.39
N CYS A 48 3.55 9.25 -15.17
CA CYS A 48 3.26 8.37 -14.03
C CYS A 48 3.48 9.09 -12.71
N LEU A 49 4.62 9.78 -12.54
CA LEU A 49 4.92 10.51 -11.30
C LEU A 49 3.92 11.63 -11.04
N LYS A 50 3.56 12.39 -12.08
CA LYS A 50 2.54 13.46 -11.95
C LYS A 50 1.21 12.87 -11.49
N ALA A 51 0.72 11.82 -12.14
CA ALA A 51 -0.52 11.16 -11.76
C ALA A 51 -0.45 10.56 -10.36
N ALA A 52 0.70 9.96 -9.97
CA ALA A 52 0.91 9.44 -8.62
C ALA A 52 0.70 10.51 -7.55
N LYS A 53 1.30 11.70 -7.74
CA LYS A 53 1.18 12.81 -6.81
C LYS A 53 -0.27 13.33 -6.72
N GLU A 54 -0.93 13.51 -7.85
CA GLU A 54 -2.32 14.00 -7.91
C GLU A 54 -3.28 13.03 -7.22
N ILE A 55 -3.17 11.73 -7.50
CA ILE A 55 -4.01 10.69 -6.90
C ILE A 55 -3.74 10.56 -5.39
N TYR A 56 -2.46 10.62 -4.98
CA TYR A 56 -2.10 10.60 -3.57
C TYR A 56 -2.73 11.76 -2.78
N GLU A 57 -2.67 12.99 -3.34
CA GLU A 57 -3.30 14.16 -2.70
C GLU A 57 -4.81 14.00 -2.57
N ILE A 58 -5.48 13.39 -3.54
CA ILE A 58 -6.92 13.07 -3.44
C ILE A 58 -7.17 12.15 -2.25
N GLY A 59 -6.48 11.00 -2.17
CA GLY A 59 -6.66 10.04 -1.09
C GLY A 59 -6.31 10.59 0.29
N LYS A 60 -5.25 11.41 0.37
CA LYS A 60 -4.82 12.05 1.62
C LYS A 60 -5.82 13.08 2.15
N ASN A 61 -6.42 13.86 1.26
CA ASN A 61 -7.32 14.96 1.62
C ASN A 61 -8.78 14.52 1.80
N HIS A 62 -9.18 13.41 1.17
CA HIS A 62 -10.54 12.86 1.25
C HIS A 62 -10.48 11.41 1.78
N ARG A 63 -10.10 11.27 3.05
CA ARG A 63 -9.81 9.98 3.66
C ARG A 63 -11.04 9.12 3.84
N GLY A 64 -10.90 7.86 3.51
CA GLY A 64 -11.91 6.84 3.67
C GLY A 64 -11.71 5.69 2.71
N LYS A 65 -12.57 4.70 2.79
CA LYS A 65 -12.55 3.52 1.92
C LYS A 65 -13.44 3.76 0.71
N GLY A 66 -13.03 3.26 -0.45
CA GLY A 66 -13.83 3.26 -1.66
C GLY A 66 -15.09 2.40 -1.54
N ASP A 67 -16.09 2.70 -2.37
CA ASP A 67 -17.30 1.88 -2.46
C ASP A 67 -17.03 0.66 -3.35
N SER A 68 -16.91 -0.50 -2.72
CA SER A 68 -16.72 -1.78 -3.40
C SER A 68 -18.03 -2.48 -3.77
N GLN A 69 -19.19 -1.88 -3.49
CA GLN A 69 -20.52 -2.49 -3.68
C GLN A 69 -20.66 -3.88 -3.03
N GLY A 70 -19.97 -4.09 -1.91
CA GLY A 70 -19.96 -5.35 -1.18
C GLY A 70 -18.97 -6.41 -1.68
N PHE A 71 -18.20 -6.11 -2.74
CA PHE A 71 -17.11 -6.96 -3.20
C PHE A 71 -15.77 -6.36 -2.74
N TYR A 72 -14.87 -7.20 -2.19
CA TYR A 72 -13.53 -6.75 -1.77
C TYR A 72 -13.54 -5.49 -0.89
N THR A 73 -14.40 -5.49 0.13
CA THR A 73 -14.52 -4.35 1.05
C THR A 73 -13.25 -4.20 1.89
N SER A 74 -12.57 -3.07 1.72
CA SER A 74 -11.37 -2.75 2.50
C SER A 74 -11.66 -2.63 4.00
N SER A 75 -10.77 -3.16 4.83
CA SER A 75 -10.86 -3.06 6.29
C SER A 75 -10.36 -1.70 6.79
N HIS A 76 -9.31 -1.18 6.16
CA HIS A 76 -8.61 0.06 6.51
C HIS A 76 -8.00 0.69 5.24
N TYR A 77 -7.35 1.83 5.38
CA TYR A 77 -6.73 2.58 4.29
C TYR A 77 -5.44 3.33 4.71
N ASP A 78 -5.14 3.36 6.00
CA ASP A 78 -3.94 4.06 6.50
C ASP A 78 -2.65 3.38 6.02
N ASP A 79 -2.68 2.08 5.82
CA ASP A 79 -1.57 1.30 5.26
C ASP A 79 -1.34 1.56 3.77
N ASP A 80 -2.41 1.75 3.01
CA ASP A 80 -2.32 2.11 1.58
C ASP A 80 -1.75 3.52 1.41
N LEU A 81 -2.18 4.47 2.23
CA LEU A 81 -1.60 5.82 2.25
C LEU A 81 -0.14 5.81 2.72
N THR A 82 0.20 4.97 3.71
CA THR A 82 1.59 4.76 4.14
C THR A 82 2.43 4.23 2.98
N TRP A 83 1.93 3.21 2.29
CA TRP A 83 2.59 2.58 1.16
C TRP A 83 2.83 3.56 0.01
N ALA A 84 1.81 4.36 -0.34
CA ALA A 84 1.91 5.42 -1.34
C ALA A 84 2.98 6.45 -0.98
N ALA A 85 2.96 6.95 0.25
CA ALA A 85 3.92 7.95 0.72
C ALA A 85 5.36 7.41 0.69
N ILE A 86 5.58 6.14 1.07
CA ILE A 86 6.90 5.49 0.98
C ILE A 86 7.41 5.47 -0.47
N TRP A 87 6.56 5.08 -1.44
CA TRP A 87 6.99 5.00 -2.82
C TRP A 87 7.17 6.37 -3.47
N LEU A 88 6.38 7.37 -3.11
CA LEU A 88 6.62 8.76 -3.51
C LEU A 88 7.93 9.29 -2.94
N TYR A 89 8.24 9.02 -1.66
CA TYR A 89 9.54 9.33 -1.08
C TYR A 89 10.69 8.70 -1.88
N LYS A 90 10.58 7.41 -2.20
CA LYS A 90 11.60 6.71 -3.00
C LYS A 90 11.72 7.28 -4.42
N ALA A 91 10.63 7.76 -4.99
CA ALA A 91 10.63 8.33 -6.33
C ALA A 91 11.32 9.69 -6.41
N VAL A 92 11.11 10.56 -5.41
CA VAL A 92 11.53 11.97 -5.49
C VAL A 92 12.47 12.44 -4.37
N GLY A 93 12.64 11.66 -3.31
CA GLY A 93 13.52 12.00 -2.17
C GLY A 93 12.97 13.09 -1.26
N ASP A 94 11.70 13.49 -1.38
CA ASP A 94 11.11 14.55 -0.56
C ASP A 94 10.70 14.01 0.80
N ASN A 95 11.34 14.53 1.85
CA ASN A 95 11.09 14.14 3.24
C ASN A 95 9.65 14.39 3.72
N GLN A 96 8.88 15.23 3.03
CA GLN A 96 7.47 15.39 3.34
C GLN A 96 6.74 14.05 3.27
N TYR A 97 6.96 13.29 2.20
CA TYR A 97 6.33 11.96 2.05
C TYR A 97 6.77 10.97 3.12
N LEU A 98 8.04 10.99 3.51
CA LEU A 98 8.52 10.13 4.59
C LEU A 98 7.85 10.47 5.94
N ASN A 99 7.71 11.75 6.22
CA ASN A 99 7.01 12.20 7.42
C ASN A 99 5.53 11.85 7.40
N GLU A 100 4.87 11.97 6.26
CA GLU A 100 3.48 11.57 6.08
C GLU A 100 3.32 10.05 6.27
N ALA A 101 4.21 9.23 5.70
CA ALA A 101 4.21 7.79 5.92
C ALA A 101 4.30 7.43 7.42
N LYS A 102 5.17 8.08 8.16
CA LYS A 102 5.30 7.92 9.61
C LYS A 102 4.05 8.33 10.38
N GLN A 103 3.29 9.32 9.88
CA GLN A 103 2.03 9.73 10.50
C GLN A 103 0.89 8.75 10.22
N PHE A 104 0.84 8.16 9.02
CA PHE A 104 -0.23 7.23 8.66
C PHE A 104 -0.06 5.85 9.28
N ILE A 105 1.17 5.38 9.46
CA ILE A 105 1.44 4.03 9.95
C ILE A 105 0.87 3.76 11.36
N LYS A 106 0.58 4.80 12.14
CA LYS A 106 -0.01 4.70 13.46
C LYS A 106 0.48 3.48 14.22
N LEU A 107 1.66 3.57 14.82
CA LEU A 107 2.33 2.48 15.53
C LEU A 107 1.56 2.05 16.80
N ASP A 108 0.30 1.71 16.63
CA ASP A 108 -0.51 1.08 17.67
C ASP A 108 -0.30 -0.44 17.69
N SER A 109 -0.83 -1.07 18.71
CA SER A 109 -0.70 -2.52 18.91
C SER A 109 -1.33 -3.34 17.77
N GLN A 110 -2.30 -2.80 17.06
CA GLN A 110 -2.95 -3.50 15.94
C GLN A 110 -2.09 -3.51 14.69
N TRP A 111 -1.35 -2.42 14.44
CA TRP A 111 -0.43 -2.37 13.30
C TRP A 111 0.83 -3.20 13.55
N LEU A 112 1.49 -2.97 14.69
CA LEU A 112 2.78 -3.58 15.00
C LEU A 112 2.68 -5.09 15.27
N ASN A 113 1.57 -5.54 15.80
CA ASN A 113 1.36 -6.91 16.24
C ASN A 113 0.56 -7.74 15.24
N THR A 114 0.70 -7.45 13.94
CA THR A 114 0.05 -8.26 12.92
C THR A 114 0.79 -9.58 12.72
N ASN A 115 0.04 -10.67 12.74
CA ASN A 115 0.49 -12.00 12.29
C ASN A 115 0.05 -12.29 10.85
N TRP A 116 -0.53 -11.30 10.19
CA TRP A 116 -1.04 -11.40 8.82
C TRP A 116 0.09 -11.25 7.79
N THR A 117 -0.23 -11.34 6.53
CA THR A 117 0.69 -11.17 5.42
C THR A 117 0.17 -10.10 4.45
N MET A 118 1.04 -9.66 3.55
CA MET A 118 0.65 -8.77 2.46
C MET A 118 -0.44 -9.40 1.61
N CYS A 119 -1.51 -8.67 1.40
CA CYS A 119 -2.58 -9.01 0.47
C CYS A 119 -3.24 -7.73 -0.07
N TRP A 120 -4.23 -7.87 -0.94
CA TRP A 120 -4.98 -6.74 -1.52
C TRP A 120 -5.60 -5.79 -0.47
N ASN A 121 -5.82 -6.26 0.73
CA ASN A 121 -6.46 -5.53 1.83
C ASN A 121 -5.46 -5.17 2.96
N ASP A 122 -4.18 -5.46 2.82
CA ASP A 122 -3.22 -5.22 3.90
C ASP A 122 -1.79 -4.99 3.38
N MET A 123 -1.34 -3.75 3.48
CA MET A 123 0.01 -3.30 3.16
C MET A 123 0.88 -3.04 4.41
N LYS A 124 0.40 -3.39 5.60
CA LYS A 124 1.11 -3.08 6.87
C LYS A 124 2.50 -3.69 6.93
N VAL A 125 2.62 -4.97 6.61
CA VAL A 125 3.90 -5.68 6.69
C VAL A 125 4.93 -5.10 5.72
N PRO A 126 4.65 -4.97 4.40
CA PRO A 126 5.61 -4.37 3.48
C PRO A 126 5.89 -2.90 3.77
N ALA A 127 4.91 -2.11 4.20
CA ALA A 127 5.12 -0.71 4.59
C ALA A 127 6.08 -0.59 5.78
N THR A 128 5.88 -1.39 6.83
CA THR A 128 6.75 -1.43 8.01
C THR A 128 8.17 -1.85 7.65
N LEU A 129 8.33 -2.90 6.82
CA LEU A 129 9.64 -3.33 6.35
C LEU A 129 10.37 -2.22 5.57
N MET A 130 9.66 -1.52 4.69
CA MET A 130 10.24 -0.45 3.91
C MET A 130 10.63 0.75 4.78
N LEU A 131 9.82 1.12 5.75
CA LEU A 131 10.17 2.17 6.72
C LEU A 131 11.41 1.78 7.52
N TYR A 132 11.50 0.53 7.99
CA TYR A 132 12.72 0.05 8.63
C TYR A 132 13.95 0.18 7.71
N LYS A 133 13.84 -0.25 6.47
CA LYS A 133 14.95 -0.15 5.50
C LYS A 133 15.38 1.28 5.20
N ILE A 134 14.46 2.24 5.25
CA ILE A 134 14.74 3.64 4.98
C ILE A 134 15.31 4.35 6.20
N THR A 135 14.74 4.09 7.38
CA THR A 135 15.02 4.89 8.59
C THR A 135 15.99 4.21 9.56
N GLY A 136 16.02 2.88 9.59
CA GLY A 136 16.75 2.09 10.59
C GLY A 136 16.11 2.13 11.99
N GLU A 137 14.92 2.73 12.15
CA GLU A 137 14.29 2.93 13.45
C GLU A 137 13.87 1.60 14.08
N LYS A 138 14.17 1.47 15.37
CA LYS A 138 14.01 0.22 16.13
C LYS A 138 12.55 -0.25 16.18
N GLU A 139 11.61 0.66 16.26
CA GLU A 139 10.18 0.34 16.35
C GLU A 139 9.67 -0.45 15.15
N TYR A 140 10.11 -0.09 13.93
CA TYR A 140 9.77 -0.86 12.72
C TYR A 140 10.45 -2.21 12.70
N LYS A 141 11.68 -2.29 13.20
CA LYS A 141 12.38 -3.57 13.37
C LYS A 141 11.64 -4.50 14.32
N ASP A 142 11.24 -3.99 15.48
CA ASP A 142 10.54 -4.77 16.50
C ASP A 142 9.21 -5.31 15.96
N ALA A 143 8.48 -4.52 15.18
CA ALA A 143 7.26 -4.95 14.49
C ALA A 143 7.51 -6.06 13.47
N MET A 144 8.57 -5.95 12.69
CA MET A 144 8.96 -6.99 11.73
C MET A 144 9.42 -8.28 12.45
N ASP A 145 10.19 -8.15 13.54
CA ASP A 145 10.61 -9.29 14.34
C ASP A 145 9.39 -10.01 14.96
N TYR A 146 8.38 -9.27 15.41
CA TYR A 146 7.12 -9.84 15.89
C TYR A 146 6.42 -10.66 14.79
N ASN A 147 6.19 -10.05 13.63
CA ASN A 147 5.56 -10.72 12.49
C ASN A 147 6.32 -12.00 12.10
N MET A 148 7.63 -11.90 11.96
CA MET A 148 8.47 -13.06 11.61
C MET A 148 8.44 -14.17 12.67
N ASN A 149 8.34 -13.82 13.94
CA ASN A 149 8.23 -14.82 15.02
C ASN A 149 6.85 -15.49 15.02
N CYS A 150 5.77 -14.74 14.71
CA CYS A 150 4.46 -15.35 14.48
C CYS A 150 4.54 -16.40 13.36
N TRP A 151 5.13 -16.05 12.22
CA TRP A 151 5.28 -16.97 11.08
C TRP A 151 6.13 -18.21 11.44
N LYS A 152 7.22 -18.05 12.20
CA LYS A 152 8.04 -19.19 12.66
C LYS A 152 7.25 -20.18 13.53
N SER A 153 6.31 -19.68 14.33
CA SER A 153 5.47 -20.49 15.24
C SER A 153 4.25 -21.14 14.57
N MET A 154 3.88 -20.70 13.35
CA MET A 154 2.73 -21.24 12.62
C MET A 154 2.89 -22.70 12.24
N ARG A 155 1.76 -23.35 11.97
CA ARG A 155 1.72 -24.72 11.44
C ARG A 155 2.58 -24.86 10.19
N THR A 156 3.07 -26.06 10.01
CA THR A 156 3.95 -26.39 8.90
C THR A 156 3.35 -27.56 8.12
N THR A 157 3.26 -27.43 6.81
CA THR A 157 2.87 -28.53 5.92
C THR A 157 3.91 -29.65 5.96
N PRO A 158 3.58 -30.87 5.51
CA PRO A 158 4.60 -31.95 5.37
C PRO A 158 5.79 -31.54 4.50
N GLY A 159 5.60 -30.63 3.54
CA GLY A 159 6.66 -30.10 2.69
C GLY A 159 7.46 -28.93 3.30
N GLY A 160 7.20 -28.55 4.55
CA GLY A 160 7.97 -27.53 5.27
C GLY A 160 7.47 -26.08 5.11
N LEU A 161 6.36 -25.84 4.41
CA LEU A 161 5.80 -24.49 4.23
C LEU A 161 4.95 -24.10 5.43
N LYS A 162 5.10 -22.86 5.88
CA LYS A 162 4.23 -22.26 6.89
C LYS A 162 2.90 -21.84 6.28
N TYR A 163 1.82 -21.95 7.04
CA TYR A 163 0.48 -21.53 6.59
C TYR A 163 -0.37 -21.01 7.75
N LEU A 164 -1.34 -20.18 7.39
CA LEU A 164 -2.43 -19.73 8.27
C LEU A 164 -3.63 -20.69 8.09
N ASP A 165 -4.26 -21.04 9.20
CA ASP A 165 -5.47 -21.89 9.18
C ASP A 165 -6.73 -21.08 8.81
N GLU A 166 -6.70 -19.78 9.04
CA GLU A 166 -7.81 -18.85 8.83
C GLU A 166 -7.61 -18.09 7.52
N TRP A 167 -8.31 -18.52 6.52
CA TRP A 167 -8.38 -17.83 5.24
C TRP A 167 -9.80 -17.86 4.70
#